data_6e804ea98e0ae91c8018a533125129b8
#
_entry.id   6e804ea98e0ae91c8018a533125129b8
#
_cell.length_a   1.000
_cell.length_b   1.000
_cell.length_c   1.000
_cell.angle_alpha   90.00
_cell.angle_beta   90.00
_cell.angle_gamma   90.00
#
_symmetry.space_group_name_H-M   'P 1'
#
loop_
_entity.id
_entity.type
_entity.pdbx_description
1 polymer ?
#
loop_
_entity_poly.entity_id
_entity_poly.type
_entity_poly.pdbx_seq_one_letter_code
_entity_poly.pdbx_strand_id
1 'polypeptide(L)'
;VGEANDETRPVFERVAREHNAPIVFAEDSSDIISVKVDGLSGIDYTTTGYGNFKGALGGSYQVKNANTILHVVDLLRSSKISISTACVQKGFAEVCALTGLMGRWQTVHRQPLVVCDTGHNEGGWQYLGKQILQPECKTRRIVFGMVDDKDIDHVMNHLPTNAVYYFTRAMTHRAIPETKVQEYGKLHNLYGNCYGSVAEAYEAALSEADSKDFIFVGGSSYVVADFLEHLQQNK
;
A
#
# COMPACT_ATOMS: atom_id res chain seq x y z
N VAL A 1 -4.03 11.99 15.56
CA VAL A 1 -2.93 11.99 14.58
C VAL A 1 -2.26 10.64 14.63
N GLY A 2 -1.99 10.02 13.45
CA GLY A 2 -1.33 8.72 13.36
C GLY A 2 0.16 8.80 13.63
N GLU A 3 0.85 9.57 12.82
CA GLU A 3 2.29 9.85 12.93
C GLU A 3 2.55 11.33 12.73
N ALA A 4 3.57 11.85 13.39
CA ALA A 4 4.06 13.20 13.21
C ALA A 4 5.59 13.21 13.37
N ASN A 5 6.25 14.17 12.76
CA ASN A 5 7.68 14.41 12.91
C ASN A 5 7.94 15.75 13.63
N ASP A 6 9.21 16.10 13.84
CA ASP A 6 9.61 17.31 14.54
C ASP A 6 9.08 18.59 13.90
N GLU A 7 8.80 18.59 12.59
CA GLU A 7 8.23 19.73 11.87
C GLU A 7 6.70 19.80 11.99
N THR A 8 6.03 18.65 11.88
CA THR A 8 4.57 18.59 11.78
C THR A 8 3.89 18.53 13.16
N ARG A 9 4.50 17.90 14.15
CA ARG A 9 3.94 17.78 15.50
C ARG A 9 3.61 19.13 16.14
N PRO A 10 4.52 20.15 16.15
CA PRO A 10 4.21 21.46 16.71
C PRO A 10 3.05 22.17 16.00
N VAL A 11 2.88 21.93 14.69
CA VAL A 11 1.77 22.48 13.91
C VAL A 11 0.44 21.90 14.37
N PHE A 12 0.35 20.56 14.51
CA PHE A 12 -0.85 19.89 14.99
C PHE A 12 -1.22 20.35 16.41
N GLU A 13 -0.25 20.41 17.32
CA GLU A 13 -0.47 20.86 18.70
C GLU A 13 -0.91 22.33 18.78
N ARG A 14 -0.33 23.21 17.96
CA ARG A 14 -0.72 24.62 17.89
C ARG A 14 -2.17 24.75 17.43
N VAL A 15 -2.53 24.10 16.32
CA VAL A 15 -3.88 24.17 15.77
C VAL A 15 -4.91 23.57 16.74
N ALA A 16 -4.59 22.46 17.39
CA ALA A 16 -5.44 21.88 18.40
C ALA A 16 -5.71 22.84 19.59
N ARG A 17 -4.67 23.55 20.07
CA ARG A 17 -4.84 24.58 21.13
C ARG A 17 -5.69 25.76 20.66
N GLU A 18 -5.46 26.27 19.45
CA GLU A 18 -6.23 27.38 18.86
C GLU A 18 -7.73 27.07 18.77
N HIS A 19 -8.07 25.80 18.54
CA HIS A 19 -9.45 25.33 18.42
C HIS A 19 -10.01 24.70 19.71
N ASN A 20 -9.26 24.70 20.82
CA ASN A 20 -9.61 23.99 22.06
C ASN A 20 -9.98 22.52 21.82
N ALA A 21 -9.33 21.87 20.85
CA ALA A 21 -9.58 20.48 20.49
C ALA A 21 -8.59 19.55 21.20
N PRO A 22 -9.05 18.50 21.92
CA PRO A 22 -8.16 17.47 22.43
C PRO A 22 -7.40 16.79 21.27
N ILE A 23 -6.11 16.53 21.47
CA ILE A 23 -5.28 15.84 20.48
C ILE A 23 -4.60 14.63 21.11
N VAL A 24 -4.55 13.54 20.34
CA VAL A 24 -3.83 12.32 20.69
C VAL A 24 -2.94 11.93 19.51
N PHE A 25 -1.69 11.59 19.79
CA PHE A 25 -0.76 11.03 18.82
C PHE A 25 -0.67 9.52 19.04
N ALA A 26 -1.14 8.75 18.08
CA ALA A 26 -1.17 7.28 18.19
C ALA A 26 0.23 6.65 18.28
N GLU A 27 1.25 7.34 17.77
CA GLU A 27 2.64 6.89 17.85
C GLU A 27 3.25 6.94 19.26
N ASP A 28 2.68 7.76 20.17
CA ASP A 28 3.20 7.89 21.54
C ASP A 28 2.93 6.64 22.40
N SER A 29 1.98 5.79 21.97
CA SER A 29 1.67 4.53 22.63
C SER A 29 1.11 3.52 21.62
N SER A 30 1.25 2.24 21.92
CA SER A 30 0.71 1.18 21.07
C SER A 30 -0.09 0.17 21.88
N ASP A 31 -1.30 -0.09 21.45
CA ASP A 31 -2.08 -1.23 21.93
C ASP A 31 -1.62 -2.56 21.29
N ILE A 32 -0.85 -2.49 20.20
CA ILE A 32 -0.32 -3.64 19.49
C ILE A 32 0.95 -4.14 20.18
N ILE A 33 0.90 -5.36 20.72
CA ILE A 33 2.01 -6.04 21.41
C ILE A 33 2.94 -6.71 20.38
N SER A 34 2.35 -7.42 19.42
CA SER A 34 3.08 -8.11 18.37
C SER A 34 2.23 -8.31 17.12
N VAL A 35 2.91 -8.51 16.00
CA VAL A 35 2.27 -8.81 14.71
C VAL A 35 2.96 -9.97 14.03
N LYS A 36 2.19 -10.75 13.26
CA LYS A 36 2.72 -11.72 12.30
C LYS A 36 2.18 -11.37 10.92
N VAL A 37 3.08 -10.94 10.04
CA VAL A 37 2.77 -10.63 8.65
C VAL A 37 3.06 -11.88 7.83
N ASP A 38 2.03 -12.48 7.21
CA ASP A 38 2.23 -13.65 6.35
C ASP A 38 2.56 -13.29 4.90
N GLY A 39 2.58 -11.99 4.60
CA GLY A 39 2.92 -11.44 3.28
C GLY A 39 1.84 -11.64 2.20
N LEU A 40 0.87 -12.53 2.40
CA LEU A 40 -0.09 -12.94 1.39
C LEU A 40 -1.55 -12.71 1.78
N SER A 41 -1.89 -12.82 3.06
CA SER A 41 -3.29 -12.91 3.51
C SER A 41 -3.65 -11.95 4.65
N GLY A 42 -2.85 -10.94 4.88
CA GLY A 42 -3.10 -9.95 5.94
C GLY A 42 -2.11 -10.02 7.09
N ILE A 43 -2.53 -9.54 8.26
CA ILE A 43 -1.69 -9.42 9.44
C ILE A 43 -2.44 -9.97 10.65
N ASP A 44 -1.81 -10.88 11.39
CA ASP A 44 -2.29 -11.31 12.69
C ASP A 44 -1.78 -10.33 13.76
N TYR A 45 -2.69 -9.76 14.53
CA TYR A 45 -2.41 -8.81 15.60
C TYR A 45 -2.61 -9.44 16.96
N THR A 46 -1.68 -9.20 17.88
CA THR A 46 -1.84 -9.42 19.33
C THR A 46 -1.87 -8.06 20.00
N THR A 47 -2.93 -7.77 20.74
CA THR A 47 -3.16 -6.44 21.35
C THR A 47 -3.49 -6.55 22.83
N THR A 48 -3.30 -5.46 23.56
CA THR A 48 -3.63 -5.37 24.99
C THR A 48 -5.15 -5.28 25.22
N GLY A 49 -5.81 -4.36 24.52
CA GLY A 49 -7.23 -4.02 24.78
C GLY A 49 -8.24 -4.74 23.89
N TYR A 50 -7.79 -5.32 22.77
CA TYR A 50 -8.68 -5.88 21.75
C TYR A 50 -8.49 -7.39 21.53
N GLY A 51 -7.55 -8.04 22.27
CA GLY A 51 -7.23 -9.45 22.11
C GLY A 51 -6.49 -9.76 20.81
N ASN A 52 -6.58 -11.01 20.36
CA ASN A 52 -5.95 -11.46 19.10
C ASN A 52 -6.97 -11.40 17.98
N PHE A 53 -6.58 -10.85 16.83
CA PHE A 53 -7.42 -10.81 15.64
C PHE A 53 -6.59 -10.73 14.35
N LYS A 54 -7.23 -11.06 13.22
CA LYS A 54 -6.63 -10.93 11.90
C LYS A 54 -7.15 -9.68 11.20
N GLY A 55 -6.24 -8.90 10.60
CA GLY A 55 -6.56 -7.84 9.64
C GLY A 55 -6.41 -8.35 8.21
N ALA A 56 -7.41 -8.10 7.36
CA ALA A 56 -7.41 -8.55 5.97
C ALA A 56 -6.42 -7.81 5.07
N LEU A 57 -5.99 -6.61 5.45
CA LEU A 57 -5.06 -5.81 4.67
C LEU A 57 -3.62 -6.26 4.92
N GLY A 58 -2.91 -6.62 3.85
CA GLY A 58 -1.47 -6.85 3.86
C GLY A 58 -0.69 -5.52 3.89
N GLY A 59 0.63 -5.62 3.93
CA GLY A 59 1.50 -4.45 3.94
C GLY A 59 1.98 -4.06 5.33
N SER A 60 3.30 -3.98 5.51
CA SER A 60 3.92 -3.68 6.81
C SER A 60 3.49 -2.32 7.39
N TYR A 61 3.18 -1.35 6.53
CA TYR A 61 2.66 -0.04 6.94
C TYR A 61 1.28 -0.10 7.59
N GLN A 62 0.52 -1.18 7.39
CA GLN A 62 -0.81 -1.36 8.01
C GLN A 62 -0.74 -1.52 9.53
N VAL A 63 0.40 -1.89 10.09
CA VAL A 63 0.58 -1.96 11.55
C VAL A 63 0.39 -0.58 12.19
N LYS A 64 0.97 0.46 11.59
CA LYS A 64 0.81 1.84 12.06
C LYS A 64 -0.62 2.36 11.86
N ASN A 65 -1.22 2.04 10.71
CA ASN A 65 -2.61 2.37 10.44
C ASN A 65 -3.55 1.68 11.46
N ALA A 66 -3.30 0.40 11.76
CA ALA A 66 -4.07 -0.34 12.75
C ALA A 66 -3.98 0.31 14.14
N ASN A 67 -2.77 0.68 14.59
CA ASN A 67 -2.61 1.39 15.85
C ASN A 67 -3.42 2.70 15.88
N THR A 68 -3.36 3.48 14.81
CA THR A 68 -4.16 4.71 14.67
C THR A 68 -5.66 4.43 14.75
N ILE A 69 -6.14 3.37 14.09
CA ILE A 69 -7.56 2.97 14.11
C ILE A 69 -7.98 2.58 15.53
N LEU A 70 -7.17 1.82 16.27
CA LEU A 70 -7.47 1.42 17.65
C LEU A 70 -7.61 2.65 18.57
N HIS A 71 -6.70 3.64 18.46
CA HIS A 71 -6.82 4.92 19.17
C HIS A 71 -8.10 5.70 18.80
N VAL A 72 -8.48 5.71 17.51
CA VAL A 72 -9.75 6.34 17.09
C VAL A 72 -10.95 5.62 17.71
N VAL A 73 -10.94 4.29 17.75
CA VAL A 73 -12.01 3.50 18.39
C VAL A 73 -12.11 3.83 19.89
N ASP A 74 -10.99 3.97 20.60
CA ASP A 74 -10.99 4.33 22.02
C ASP A 74 -11.54 5.73 22.27
N LEU A 75 -11.20 6.69 21.40
CA LEU A 75 -11.77 8.05 21.45
C LEU A 75 -13.30 8.04 21.19
N LEU A 76 -13.77 7.24 20.24
CA LEU A 76 -15.19 7.09 19.95
C LEU A 76 -15.93 6.45 21.14
N ARG A 77 -15.36 5.43 21.76
CA ARG A 77 -15.91 4.80 22.97
C ARG A 77 -16.00 5.81 24.13
N SER A 78 -14.96 6.62 24.31
CA SER A 78 -14.94 7.69 25.31
C SER A 78 -16.03 8.75 25.06
N SER A 79 -16.40 8.95 23.80
CA SER A 79 -17.50 9.83 23.36
C SER A 79 -18.88 9.14 23.42
N LYS A 80 -19.01 8.03 24.15
CA LYS A 80 -20.25 7.26 24.35
C LYS A 80 -20.78 6.54 23.11
N ILE A 81 -19.95 6.35 22.06
CA ILE A 81 -20.31 5.50 20.93
C ILE A 81 -20.01 4.06 21.32
N SER A 82 -21.05 3.22 21.33
CA SER A 82 -20.90 1.81 21.70
C SER A 82 -20.31 1.01 20.55
N ILE A 83 -19.04 0.60 20.68
CA ILE A 83 -18.33 -0.26 19.72
C ILE A 83 -17.76 -1.45 20.49
N SER A 84 -18.28 -2.66 20.25
CA SER A 84 -17.76 -3.86 20.91
C SER A 84 -16.41 -4.28 20.35
N THR A 85 -15.62 -5.00 21.14
CA THR A 85 -14.36 -5.60 20.66
C THR A 85 -14.59 -6.53 19.47
N ALA A 86 -15.67 -7.31 19.47
CA ALA A 86 -16.03 -8.18 18.36
C ALA A 86 -16.30 -7.39 17.05
N CYS A 87 -16.93 -6.20 17.14
CA CYS A 87 -17.12 -5.34 15.98
C CYS A 87 -15.79 -4.81 15.43
N VAL A 88 -14.85 -4.47 16.30
CA VAL A 88 -13.51 -4.02 15.87
C VAL A 88 -12.77 -5.16 15.16
N GLN A 89 -12.71 -6.34 15.78
CA GLN A 89 -12.07 -7.52 15.20
C GLN A 89 -12.68 -7.90 13.83
N LYS A 90 -14.01 -7.89 13.74
CA LYS A 90 -14.74 -8.12 12.49
C LYS A 90 -14.43 -7.06 11.44
N GLY A 91 -14.41 -5.79 11.83
CA GLY A 91 -14.06 -4.68 10.94
C GLY A 91 -12.67 -4.85 10.32
N PHE A 92 -11.67 -5.24 11.11
CA PHE A 92 -10.33 -5.54 10.60
C PHE A 92 -10.30 -6.77 9.68
N ALA A 93 -11.00 -7.84 10.06
CA ALA A 93 -11.00 -9.09 9.31
C ALA A 93 -11.75 -9.01 7.97
N GLU A 94 -12.80 -8.22 7.91
CA GLU A 94 -13.73 -8.18 6.77
C GLU A 94 -13.73 -6.82 6.05
N VAL A 95 -12.78 -5.93 6.30
CA VAL A 95 -12.76 -4.57 5.73
C VAL A 95 -12.96 -4.56 4.21
N CYS A 96 -12.29 -5.45 3.47
CA CYS A 96 -12.43 -5.53 2.02
C CYS A 96 -13.84 -5.94 1.59
N ALA A 97 -14.44 -6.94 2.25
CA ALA A 97 -15.79 -7.41 1.95
C ALA A 97 -16.86 -6.37 2.33
N LEU A 98 -16.68 -5.67 3.47
CA LEU A 98 -17.64 -4.70 3.98
C LEU A 98 -17.62 -3.36 3.22
N THR A 99 -16.46 -2.96 2.67
CA THR A 99 -16.27 -1.62 2.11
C THR A 99 -15.92 -1.59 0.63
N GLY A 100 -15.58 -2.74 0.04
CA GLY A 100 -15.03 -2.80 -1.32
C GLY A 100 -13.60 -2.27 -1.44
N LEU A 101 -12.88 -2.06 -0.32
CA LEU A 101 -11.49 -1.57 -0.35
C LEU A 101 -10.58 -2.57 -1.05
N MET A 102 -9.84 -2.11 -2.05
CA MET A 102 -8.91 -2.90 -2.85
C MET A 102 -7.55 -2.20 -2.99
N GLY A 103 -6.54 -2.96 -3.47
CA GLY A 103 -5.23 -2.40 -3.80
C GLY A 103 -4.39 -1.98 -2.58
N ARG A 104 -4.46 -2.72 -1.48
CA ARG A 104 -3.60 -2.53 -0.30
C ARG A 104 -2.79 -3.79 -0.05
N TRP A 105 -1.64 -3.91 -0.70
CA TRP A 105 -0.82 -5.14 -0.75
C TRP A 105 -1.69 -6.36 -1.05
N GLN A 106 -2.52 -6.21 -2.08
CA GLN A 106 -3.53 -7.21 -2.44
C GLN A 106 -2.93 -8.29 -3.31
N THR A 107 -2.93 -9.53 -2.81
CA THR A 107 -2.58 -10.71 -3.62
C THR A 107 -3.75 -11.06 -4.54
N VAL A 108 -3.51 -11.08 -5.84
CA VAL A 108 -4.51 -11.42 -6.87
C VAL A 108 -4.24 -12.76 -7.54
N HIS A 109 -3.00 -13.25 -7.50
CA HIS A 109 -2.59 -14.55 -8.02
C HIS A 109 -1.46 -15.12 -7.18
N ARG A 110 -1.30 -16.45 -7.14
CA ARG A 110 -0.33 -17.10 -6.24
C ARG A 110 0.86 -17.73 -6.93
N GLN A 111 0.75 -18.11 -8.21
CA GLN A 111 1.83 -18.77 -8.98
C GLN A 111 1.74 -18.40 -10.45
N PRO A 112 2.52 -17.39 -10.92
CA PRO A 112 3.43 -16.54 -10.14
C PRO A 112 2.69 -15.73 -9.08
N LEU A 113 3.40 -15.33 -8.03
CA LEU A 113 2.82 -14.44 -7.03
C LEU A 113 2.61 -13.05 -7.64
N VAL A 114 1.35 -12.58 -7.69
CA VAL A 114 1.00 -11.25 -8.19
C VAL A 114 0.37 -10.43 -7.07
N VAL A 115 0.94 -9.27 -6.78
CA VAL A 115 0.48 -8.34 -5.75
C VAL A 115 0.31 -6.96 -6.35
N CYS A 116 -0.74 -6.23 -5.95
CA CYS A 116 -0.90 -4.83 -6.29
C CYS A 116 -1.04 -3.94 -5.06
N ASP A 117 -0.54 -2.70 -5.17
CA ASP A 117 -0.67 -1.69 -4.13
C ASP A 117 -0.82 -0.28 -4.71
N THR A 118 -1.73 0.51 -4.15
CA THR A 118 -2.04 1.88 -4.60
C THR A 118 -1.08 2.94 -4.02
N GLY A 119 0.04 2.55 -3.44
CA GLY A 119 1.08 3.48 -3.00
C GLY A 119 1.49 4.43 -4.12
N HIS A 120 1.46 5.74 -3.84
CA HIS A 120 1.61 6.76 -4.85
C HIS A 120 2.41 7.98 -4.41
N ASN A 121 3.00 7.95 -3.22
CA ASN A 121 3.82 9.03 -2.67
C ASN A 121 5.07 8.45 -1.99
N GLU A 122 6.06 9.31 -1.75
CA GLU A 122 7.33 8.90 -1.15
C GLU A 122 7.14 8.16 0.19
N GLY A 123 6.31 8.68 1.11
CA GLY A 123 6.08 8.06 2.42
C GLY A 123 5.56 6.63 2.32
N GLY A 124 4.67 6.33 1.36
CA GLY A 124 4.22 4.97 1.08
C GLY A 124 5.31 4.09 0.47
N TRP A 125 6.10 4.66 -0.45
CA TRP A 125 7.16 3.91 -1.14
C TRP A 125 8.36 3.57 -0.25
N GLN A 126 8.63 4.33 0.82
CA GLN A 126 9.61 3.95 1.84
C GLN A 126 9.31 2.57 2.46
N TYR A 127 8.04 2.19 2.57
CA TYR A 127 7.60 0.87 3.05
C TYR A 127 7.48 -0.14 1.90
N LEU A 128 6.82 0.25 0.81
CA LEU A 128 6.57 -0.64 -0.33
C LEU A 128 7.85 -1.13 -0.98
N GLY A 129 8.85 -0.25 -1.18
CA GLY A 129 10.13 -0.65 -1.76
C GLY A 129 10.82 -1.77 -0.97
N LYS A 130 10.81 -1.67 0.36
CA LYS A 130 11.33 -2.73 1.24
C LYS A 130 10.47 -4.00 1.21
N GLN A 131 9.17 -3.84 1.14
CA GLN A 131 8.24 -4.96 1.14
C GLN A 131 8.25 -5.73 -0.17
N ILE A 132 8.41 -5.07 -1.31
CA ILE A 132 8.58 -5.70 -2.63
C ILE A 132 9.81 -6.64 -2.64
N LEU A 133 10.82 -6.37 -1.82
CA LEU A 133 12.02 -7.21 -1.70
C LEU A 133 11.84 -8.47 -0.85
N GLN A 134 10.79 -8.54 -0.01
CA GLN A 134 10.59 -9.65 0.93
C GLN A 134 10.19 -10.99 0.29
N PRO A 135 9.31 -11.04 -0.76
CA PRO A 135 8.98 -12.30 -1.38
C PRO A 135 10.21 -12.98 -2.00
N GLU A 136 10.47 -14.23 -1.61
CA GLU A 136 11.46 -15.06 -2.29
C GLU A 136 10.97 -15.36 -3.70
N CYS A 137 11.76 -15.02 -4.71
CA CYS A 137 11.42 -15.23 -6.11
C CYS A 137 12.67 -15.41 -6.97
N LYS A 138 12.51 -16.04 -8.13
CA LYS A 138 13.56 -16.19 -9.13
C LYS A 138 13.79 -14.86 -9.84
N THR A 139 12.71 -14.23 -10.32
CA THR A 139 12.72 -12.93 -10.98
C THR A 139 11.65 -12.03 -10.35
N ARG A 140 12.03 -10.79 -10.07
CA ARG A 140 11.10 -9.75 -9.64
C ARG A 140 10.72 -8.90 -10.84
N ARG A 141 9.42 -8.80 -11.12
CA ARG A 141 8.84 -8.03 -12.23
C ARG A 141 7.97 -6.93 -11.67
N ILE A 142 8.10 -5.71 -12.17
CA ILE A 142 7.40 -4.53 -11.64
C ILE A 142 6.70 -3.81 -12.78
N VAL A 143 5.37 -3.85 -12.78
CA VAL A 143 4.50 -3.05 -13.62
C VAL A 143 4.28 -1.71 -12.93
N PHE A 144 4.82 -0.64 -13.50
CA PHE A 144 4.91 0.65 -12.82
C PHE A 144 4.48 1.81 -13.71
N GLY A 145 3.59 2.66 -13.17
CA GLY A 145 3.19 3.91 -13.79
C GLY A 145 2.73 4.93 -12.75
N MET A 146 2.88 6.21 -13.04
CA MET A 146 2.55 7.30 -12.12
C MET A 146 1.68 8.37 -12.78
N VAL A 147 1.17 9.29 -11.93
CA VAL A 147 0.48 10.51 -12.33
C VAL A 147 1.36 11.74 -12.08
N ASP A 148 1.15 12.80 -12.84
CA ASP A 148 2.03 13.97 -12.95
C ASP A 148 2.01 14.94 -11.74
N ASP A 149 1.07 14.75 -10.82
CA ASP A 149 0.99 15.52 -9.57
C ASP A 149 1.85 14.95 -8.43
N LYS A 150 2.68 13.96 -8.73
CA LYS A 150 3.52 13.28 -7.75
C LYS A 150 4.99 13.47 -8.04
N ASP A 151 5.77 13.49 -6.97
CA ASP A 151 7.22 13.55 -7.07
C ASP A 151 7.77 12.17 -7.48
N ILE A 152 7.84 11.94 -8.79
CA ILE A 152 8.29 10.68 -9.36
C ILE A 152 9.74 10.37 -8.98
N ASP A 153 10.58 11.39 -8.87
CA ASP A 153 12.01 11.23 -8.63
C ASP A 153 12.26 10.66 -7.22
N HIS A 154 11.58 11.20 -6.20
CA HIS A 154 11.65 10.65 -4.84
C HIS A 154 11.07 9.24 -4.75
N VAL A 155 9.99 8.95 -5.46
CA VAL A 155 9.43 7.59 -5.50
C VAL A 155 10.40 6.59 -6.13
N MET A 156 11.06 6.96 -7.25
CA MET A 156 12.02 6.10 -7.95
C MET A 156 13.20 5.68 -7.07
N ASN A 157 13.62 6.51 -6.11
CA ASN A 157 14.69 6.17 -5.16
C ASN A 157 14.38 4.95 -4.27
N HIS A 158 13.10 4.63 -4.09
CA HIS A 158 12.66 3.51 -3.25
C HIS A 158 12.39 2.23 -4.05
N LEU A 159 12.43 2.29 -5.38
CA LEU A 159 12.20 1.14 -6.23
C LEU A 159 13.40 0.21 -6.30
N PRO A 160 13.21 -1.14 -6.27
CA PRO A 160 14.32 -2.08 -6.30
C PRO A 160 15.03 -2.11 -7.66
N THR A 161 16.35 -1.98 -7.66
CA THR A 161 17.17 -2.02 -8.89
C THR A 161 17.38 -3.44 -9.43
N ASN A 162 17.15 -4.48 -8.62
CA ASN A 162 17.25 -5.89 -9.00
C ASN A 162 15.90 -6.46 -9.48
N ALA A 163 15.26 -5.76 -10.39
CA ALA A 163 13.95 -6.13 -10.95
C ALA A 163 13.89 -5.82 -12.45
N VAL A 164 12.96 -6.47 -13.15
CA VAL A 164 12.59 -6.17 -14.54
C VAL A 164 11.38 -5.25 -14.52
N TYR A 165 11.47 -4.11 -15.19
CA TYR A 165 10.41 -3.11 -15.21
C TYR A 165 9.56 -3.17 -16.47
N TYR A 166 8.26 -2.99 -16.29
CA TYR A 166 7.25 -2.84 -17.33
C TYR A 166 6.62 -1.46 -17.12
N PHE A 167 7.24 -0.43 -17.71
CA PHE A 167 6.78 0.95 -17.55
C PHE A 167 5.50 1.17 -18.33
N THR A 168 4.49 1.73 -17.68
CA THR A 168 3.16 1.89 -18.24
C THR A 168 2.50 3.20 -17.85
N ARG A 169 1.34 3.46 -18.42
CA ARG A 169 0.45 4.57 -18.04
C ARG A 169 -0.96 4.08 -17.81
N ALA A 170 -1.64 4.68 -16.84
CA ALA A 170 -3.06 4.48 -16.63
C ALA A 170 -3.90 5.24 -17.67
N MET A 171 -5.14 4.80 -17.89
CA MET A 171 -6.10 5.42 -18.81
C MET A 171 -6.72 6.68 -18.20
N THR A 172 -5.87 7.65 -17.86
CA THR A 172 -6.28 8.97 -17.33
C THR A 172 -5.42 10.08 -17.94
N HIS A 173 -6.02 11.26 -18.11
CA HIS A 173 -5.31 12.46 -18.60
C HIS A 173 -4.18 12.93 -17.66
N ARG A 174 -4.18 12.48 -16.40
CA ARG A 174 -3.14 12.79 -15.40
C ARG A 174 -1.95 11.84 -15.47
N ALA A 175 -2.01 10.78 -16.26
CA ALA A 175 -0.93 9.81 -16.33
C ALA A 175 0.33 10.41 -16.97
N ILE A 176 1.48 10.15 -16.37
CA ILE A 176 2.77 10.42 -17.01
C ILE A 176 2.92 9.43 -18.16
N PRO A 177 3.31 9.87 -19.36
CA PRO A 177 3.60 8.95 -20.48
C PRO A 177 4.63 7.90 -20.06
N GLU A 178 4.41 6.66 -20.47
CA GLU A 178 5.25 5.49 -20.14
C GLU A 178 6.72 5.68 -20.53
N THR A 179 6.98 6.38 -21.64
CA THR A 179 8.33 6.72 -22.10
C THR A 179 9.04 7.66 -21.14
N LYS A 180 8.31 8.64 -20.60
CA LYS A 180 8.84 9.58 -19.61
C LYS A 180 9.09 8.88 -18.26
N VAL A 181 8.21 7.96 -17.84
CA VAL A 181 8.43 7.12 -16.65
C VAL A 181 9.70 6.28 -16.81
N GLN A 182 9.93 5.69 -18.01
CA GLN A 182 11.15 4.94 -18.33
C GLN A 182 12.40 5.83 -18.27
N GLU A 183 12.33 7.08 -18.78
CA GLU A 183 13.44 8.02 -18.72
C GLU A 183 13.85 8.31 -17.26
N TYR A 184 12.89 8.59 -16.38
CA TYR A 184 13.17 8.70 -14.95
C TYR A 184 13.74 7.39 -14.37
N GLY A 185 13.17 6.25 -14.75
CA GLY A 185 13.68 4.93 -14.34
C GLY A 185 15.16 4.75 -14.66
N LYS A 186 15.60 5.11 -15.87
CA LYS A 186 17.01 5.02 -16.28
C LYS A 186 17.94 5.84 -15.39
N LEU A 187 17.52 7.02 -14.93
CA LEU A 187 18.31 7.85 -14.01
C LEU A 187 18.52 7.18 -12.65
N HIS A 188 17.64 6.26 -12.27
CA HIS A 188 17.68 5.50 -11.02
C HIS A 188 18.13 4.04 -11.20
N ASN A 189 18.71 3.68 -12.36
CA ASN A 189 19.14 2.32 -12.69
C ASN A 189 18.00 1.29 -12.71
N LEU A 190 16.79 1.71 -13.08
CA LEU A 190 15.64 0.86 -13.26
C LEU A 190 15.45 0.58 -14.77
N TYR A 191 15.54 -0.66 -15.18
CA TYR A 191 15.58 -1.03 -16.60
C TYR A 191 14.38 -1.90 -16.98
N GLY A 192 13.78 -1.59 -18.13
CA GLY A 192 12.66 -2.33 -18.68
C GLY A 192 12.06 -1.67 -19.92
N ASN A 193 10.97 -2.24 -20.42
CA ASN A 193 10.27 -1.80 -21.62
C ASN A 193 9.05 -0.93 -21.30
N CYS A 194 8.58 -0.18 -22.31
CA CYS A 194 7.37 0.66 -22.23
C CYS A 194 6.17 -0.06 -22.86
N TYR A 195 5.00 0.17 -22.27
CA TYR A 195 3.72 -0.39 -22.71
C TYR A 195 2.63 0.68 -22.65
N GLY A 196 1.79 0.74 -23.68
CA GLY A 196 0.78 1.78 -23.86
C GLY A 196 -0.38 1.73 -22.85
N SER A 197 -0.55 0.58 -22.19
CA SER A 197 -1.59 0.38 -21.17
C SER A 197 -1.11 -0.53 -20.03
N VAL A 198 -1.81 -0.47 -18.91
CA VAL A 198 -1.54 -1.33 -17.74
C VAL A 198 -1.80 -2.80 -18.09
N ALA A 199 -2.84 -3.07 -18.88
CA ALA A 199 -3.16 -4.42 -19.35
C ALA A 199 -2.02 -5.00 -20.17
N GLU A 200 -1.50 -4.29 -21.19
CA GLU A 200 -0.37 -4.75 -22.01
C GLU A 200 0.89 -5.00 -21.17
N ALA A 201 1.19 -4.11 -20.22
CA ALA A 201 2.35 -4.25 -19.35
C ALA A 201 2.23 -5.49 -18.43
N TYR A 202 1.05 -5.73 -17.89
CA TYR A 202 0.78 -6.89 -17.03
C TYR A 202 0.83 -8.20 -17.82
N GLU A 203 0.19 -8.27 -19.00
CA GLU A 203 0.21 -9.46 -19.86
C GLU A 203 1.62 -9.79 -20.33
N ALA A 204 2.43 -8.78 -20.66
CA ALA A 204 3.84 -8.99 -20.98
C ALA A 204 4.62 -9.56 -19.78
N ALA A 205 4.44 -8.96 -18.58
CA ALA A 205 5.07 -9.45 -17.37
C ALA A 205 4.65 -10.89 -17.03
N LEU A 206 3.37 -11.21 -17.23
CA LEU A 206 2.82 -12.55 -16.94
C LEU A 206 3.31 -13.59 -17.95
N SER A 207 3.37 -13.24 -19.25
CA SER A 207 3.84 -14.15 -20.30
C SER A 207 5.31 -14.54 -20.18
N GLU A 208 6.12 -13.66 -19.61
CA GLU A 208 7.55 -13.89 -19.36
C GLU A 208 7.83 -14.55 -17.98
N ALA A 209 6.81 -14.65 -17.11
CA ALA A 209 6.98 -15.15 -15.76
C ALA A 209 6.89 -16.67 -15.66
N ASP A 210 7.71 -17.26 -14.81
CA ASP A 210 7.47 -18.64 -14.34
C ASP A 210 6.77 -18.65 -12.97
N SER A 211 6.38 -19.85 -12.49
CA SER A 211 5.61 -20.02 -11.25
C SER A 211 6.33 -19.52 -9.98
N LYS A 212 7.65 -19.32 -10.04
CA LYS A 212 8.50 -18.85 -8.93
C LYS A 212 8.82 -17.36 -9.02
N ASP A 213 8.27 -16.66 -10.02
CA ASP A 213 8.44 -15.22 -10.13
C ASP A 213 7.47 -14.45 -9.25
N PHE A 214 7.82 -13.21 -8.99
CA PHE A 214 6.98 -12.24 -8.30
C PHE A 214 6.66 -11.07 -9.22
N ILE A 215 5.38 -10.75 -9.37
CA ILE A 215 4.92 -9.59 -10.15
C ILE A 215 4.27 -8.60 -9.18
N PHE A 216 4.78 -7.37 -9.17
CA PHE A 216 4.16 -6.25 -8.48
C PHE A 216 3.52 -5.28 -9.48
N VAL A 217 2.32 -4.79 -9.18
CA VAL A 217 1.62 -3.79 -9.99
C VAL A 217 1.29 -2.57 -9.13
N GLY A 218 1.80 -1.39 -9.51
CA GLY A 218 1.56 -0.20 -8.71
C GLY A 218 2.16 1.09 -9.26
N GLY A 219 2.35 2.08 -8.36
CA GLY A 219 2.84 3.43 -8.64
C GLY A 219 1.75 4.48 -8.55
N SER A 220 0.51 4.14 -8.84
CA SER A 220 -0.64 5.02 -8.58
C SER A 220 -1.92 4.22 -8.37
N SER A 221 -2.93 4.85 -7.75
CA SER A 221 -4.26 4.25 -7.62
C SER A 221 -4.95 4.03 -8.97
N TYR A 222 -4.65 4.83 -9.99
CA TYR A 222 -5.17 4.65 -11.33
C TYR A 222 -4.59 3.40 -12.02
N VAL A 223 -3.29 3.16 -11.88
CA VAL A 223 -2.65 1.93 -12.41
C VAL A 223 -3.28 0.69 -11.79
N VAL A 224 -3.50 0.71 -10.47
CA VAL A 224 -4.12 -0.43 -9.79
C VAL A 224 -5.59 -0.58 -10.17
N ALA A 225 -6.32 0.50 -10.39
CA ALA A 225 -7.71 0.46 -10.85
C ALA A 225 -7.82 -0.21 -12.23
N ASP A 226 -7.04 0.27 -13.22
CA ASP A 226 -7.01 -0.30 -14.58
C ASP A 226 -6.60 -1.79 -14.54
N PHE A 227 -5.63 -2.15 -13.69
CA PHE A 227 -5.20 -3.53 -13.51
C PHE A 227 -6.33 -4.42 -12.96
N LEU A 228 -7.01 -3.99 -11.90
CA LEU A 228 -8.08 -4.77 -11.28
C LEU A 228 -9.30 -4.87 -12.19
N GLU A 229 -9.60 -3.83 -12.97
CA GLU A 229 -10.64 -3.86 -14.00
C GLU A 229 -10.32 -4.89 -15.08
N HIS A 230 -9.07 -4.88 -15.61
CA HIS A 230 -8.61 -5.87 -16.59
C HIS A 230 -8.76 -7.30 -16.08
N LEU A 231 -8.42 -7.58 -14.81
CA LEU A 231 -8.61 -8.91 -14.22
C LEU A 231 -10.09 -9.31 -14.07
N GLN A 232 -11.00 -8.35 -13.91
CA GLN A 232 -12.44 -8.65 -13.83
C GLN A 232 -13.04 -8.99 -15.19
N GLN A 233 -12.55 -8.36 -16.26
CA GLN A 233 -13.04 -8.57 -17.64
C GLN A 233 -12.58 -9.93 -18.22
N ASN A 234 -11.52 -10.53 -17.67
CA ASN A 234 -10.91 -11.78 -18.15
C ASN A 234 -11.16 -12.98 -17.21
N LYS A 235 -12.13 -12.87 -16.29
CA LYS A 235 -12.64 -14.01 -15.47
C LYS A 235 -13.78 -14.68 -16.18
#